data_e8043c257734c1d6477ce06a2507c82a
#
_entry.id   e8043c257734c1d6477ce06a2507c82a
#
_cell.length_a   1.000
_cell.length_b   1.000
_cell.length_c   1.000
_cell.angle_alpha   90.00
_cell.angle_beta   90.00
_cell.angle_gamma   90.00
#
_symmetry.space_group_name_H-M   'P 1'
#
loop_
_entity.id
_entity.type
_entity.pdbx_description
1 polymer ?
#
loop_
_entity_poly.entity_id
_entity_poly.type
_entity_poly.pdbx_seq_one_letter_code
_entity_poly.pdbx_strand_id
1 'polypeptide(L)'
;LNYSTFLGGNGTDGDGGRLAVDAEGAIVACFSSYSTTLPLINPIQAQKRGEDDLFLVKLSPAGERILFSTYLGGSGTLVIPNEQVNSVLIDPPGNIVLVGYTFSRDFPLERPLQSTMAGVGDVFVTKIAGNGGTMVFSTFFGGSGLEFAGANSFTAELDIAGHVWLAAKTTSEDLPLVDPA
;
A
#
# COMPACT_ATOMS: atom_id res chain seq x y z
N LEU A 1 0.88 -0.50 28.75
CA LEU A 1 0.65 0.44 27.65
C LEU A 1 1.71 1.54 27.71
N ASN A 2 2.54 1.66 26.70
CA ASN A 2 3.58 2.69 26.66
C ASN A 2 3.03 4.03 26.16
N TYR A 3 2.19 4.00 25.12
CA TYR A 3 1.42 5.15 24.64
C TYR A 3 0.17 4.69 23.87
N SER A 4 -0.73 5.61 23.65
CA SER A 4 -1.90 5.46 22.79
C SER A 4 -2.22 6.82 22.15
N THR A 5 -2.58 6.82 20.88
CA THR A 5 -2.90 8.05 20.15
C THR A 5 -4.05 7.81 19.18
N PHE A 6 -4.74 8.89 18.82
CA PHE A 6 -5.69 8.89 17.72
C PHE A 6 -4.98 9.29 16.42
N LEU A 7 -5.38 8.66 15.33
CA LEU A 7 -4.94 9.00 13.98
C LEU A 7 -6.16 8.93 13.07
N GLY A 8 -6.61 10.05 12.58
CA GLY A 8 -7.81 10.14 11.75
C GLY A 8 -8.08 11.56 11.27
N GLY A 9 -9.06 11.69 10.41
CA GLY A 9 -9.48 12.95 9.81
C GLY A 9 -11.00 13.17 9.90
N ASN A 10 -11.57 13.77 8.86
CA ASN A 10 -12.99 14.15 8.81
C ASN A 10 -13.92 13.07 8.21
N GLY A 11 -13.39 11.92 7.82
CA GLY A 11 -14.15 10.80 7.26
C GLY A 11 -13.99 9.51 8.06
N THR A 12 -14.36 8.39 7.47
CA THR A 12 -14.08 7.07 8.03
C THR A 12 -12.63 6.69 7.75
N ASP A 13 -11.91 6.25 8.75
CA ASP A 13 -10.51 5.88 8.70
C ASP A 13 -10.28 4.50 9.32
N GLY A 14 -9.27 3.78 8.82
CA GLY A 14 -8.77 2.58 9.47
C GLY A 14 -9.31 1.26 8.92
N ASP A 15 -10.03 1.25 7.81
CA ASP A 15 -10.44 -0.01 7.18
C ASP A 15 -9.21 -0.75 6.62
N GLY A 16 -9.13 -2.05 6.93
CA GLY A 16 -8.07 -2.94 6.45
C GLY A 16 -6.66 -2.62 6.95
N GLY A 17 -6.49 -1.88 8.05
CA GLY A 17 -5.18 -1.39 8.53
C GLY A 17 -4.14 -2.48 8.75
N ARG A 18 -2.89 -2.17 8.36
CA ARG A 18 -1.68 -2.99 8.57
C ARG A 18 -0.58 -2.13 9.16
N LEU A 19 0.32 -2.78 9.88
CA LEU A 19 1.48 -2.09 10.47
C LEU A 19 2.74 -2.94 10.40
N ALA A 20 3.88 -2.25 10.41
CA ALA A 20 5.21 -2.81 10.62
C ALA A 20 6.00 -1.91 11.57
N VAL A 21 7.07 -2.44 12.14
CA VAL A 21 8.00 -1.68 12.98
C VAL A 21 9.38 -1.81 12.34
N ASP A 22 10.09 -0.70 12.14
CA ASP A 22 11.43 -0.73 11.59
C ASP A 22 12.50 -1.04 12.66
N ALA A 23 13.75 -1.15 12.23
CA ALA A 23 14.87 -1.50 13.10
C ALA A 23 15.13 -0.44 14.20
N GLU A 24 14.74 0.80 13.98
CA GLU A 24 14.84 1.91 14.92
C GLU A 24 13.65 1.99 15.88
N GLY A 25 12.64 1.12 15.70
CA GLY A 25 11.41 1.10 16.48
C GLY A 25 10.34 2.08 16.00
N ALA A 26 10.51 2.73 14.87
CA ALA A 26 9.49 3.57 14.27
C ALA A 26 8.35 2.71 13.71
N ILE A 27 7.11 3.18 13.88
CA ILE A 27 5.91 2.46 13.48
C ILE A 27 5.47 2.95 12.12
N VAL A 28 5.31 2.04 11.18
CA VAL A 28 4.70 2.30 9.87
C VAL A 28 3.31 1.69 9.87
N ALA A 29 2.28 2.51 9.63
CA ALA A 29 0.90 2.06 9.51
C ALA A 29 0.32 2.50 8.17
N CYS A 30 -0.50 1.65 7.57
CA CYS A 30 -1.22 1.94 6.34
C CYS A 30 -2.64 1.40 6.44
N PHE A 31 -3.62 2.19 6.00
CA PHE A 31 -5.05 1.85 6.03
C PHE A 31 -5.81 2.63 4.96
N SER A 32 -6.98 2.15 4.57
CA SER A 32 -7.88 2.89 3.68
C SER A 32 -8.58 4.02 4.42
N SER A 33 -8.74 5.15 3.77
CA SER A 33 -9.31 6.37 4.36
C SER A 33 -10.22 7.12 3.38
N TYR A 34 -11.36 7.51 3.88
CA TYR A 34 -12.31 8.43 3.22
C TYR A 34 -12.05 9.90 3.61
N SER A 35 -11.14 10.15 4.55
CA SER A 35 -10.81 11.50 5.05
C SER A 35 -10.02 12.32 4.03
N THR A 36 -10.28 13.63 4.00
CA THR A 36 -9.54 14.61 3.19
C THR A 36 -8.64 15.53 4.02
N THR A 37 -8.64 15.34 5.35
CA THR A 37 -7.95 16.23 6.32
C THR A 37 -6.93 15.49 7.17
N LEU A 38 -6.41 14.36 6.70
CA LEU A 38 -5.35 13.65 7.42
C LEU A 38 -4.06 14.49 7.46
N PRO A 39 -3.28 14.42 8.56
CA PRO A 39 -2.06 15.19 8.70
C PRO A 39 -0.99 14.69 7.73
N LEU A 40 -0.47 15.56 6.87
CA LEU A 40 0.53 15.23 5.86
C LEU A 40 1.91 15.80 6.22
N ILE A 41 2.92 14.96 6.16
CA ILE A 41 4.33 15.33 6.34
C ILE A 41 5.14 14.76 5.17
N ASN A 42 5.75 15.63 4.37
CA ASN A 42 6.56 15.27 3.19
C ASN A 42 5.85 14.28 2.24
N PRO A 43 4.59 14.55 1.82
CA PRO A 43 3.77 13.58 1.11
C PRO A 43 4.24 13.34 -0.33
N ILE A 44 4.11 12.09 -0.81
CA ILE A 44 4.21 11.72 -2.22
C ILE A 44 2.93 12.19 -2.95
N GLN A 45 1.78 11.99 -2.32
CA GLN A 45 0.48 12.41 -2.81
C GLN A 45 -0.20 13.26 -1.74
N ALA A 46 -0.35 14.56 -2.03
CA ALA A 46 -0.86 15.54 -1.06
C ALA A 46 -2.39 15.62 -1.01
N GLN A 47 -3.09 14.95 -1.89
CA GLN A 47 -4.55 14.97 -1.96
C GLN A 47 -5.08 13.56 -2.26
N LYS A 48 -6.17 13.21 -1.60
CA LYS A 48 -6.96 12.02 -1.94
C LYS A 48 -7.54 12.19 -3.35
N ARG A 49 -7.54 11.13 -4.16
CA ARG A 49 -8.00 11.16 -5.56
C ARG A 49 -9.34 10.45 -5.76
N GLY A 50 -9.52 9.30 -5.11
CA GLY A 50 -10.73 8.48 -5.21
C GLY A 50 -11.76 8.75 -4.11
N GLU A 51 -12.75 7.87 -4.00
CA GLU A 51 -13.69 7.83 -2.87
C GLU A 51 -12.92 7.55 -1.57
N ASP A 52 -12.03 6.58 -1.61
CA ASP A 52 -11.05 6.25 -0.57
C ASP A 52 -9.68 6.06 -1.21
N ASP A 53 -8.63 6.42 -0.49
CA ASP A 53 -7.24 6.15 -0.83
C ASP A 53 -6.58 5.50 0.40
N LEU A 54 -5.46 4.84 0.19
CA LEU A 54 -4.58 4.46 1.29
C LEU A 54 -4.02 5.71 1.97
N PHE A 55 -3.93 5.66 3.29
CA PHE A 55 -3.13 6.59 4.07
C PHE A 55 -1.98 5.83 4.72
N LEU A 56 -0.77 6.22 4.34
CA LEU A 56 0.47 5.69 4.88
C LEU A 56 1.07 6.72 5.84
N VAL A 57 1.43 6.26 7.03
CA VAL A 57 2.05 7.11 8.06
C VAL A 57 3.20 6.37 8.74
N LYS A 58 4.29 7.09 8.99
CA LYS A 58 5.42 6.64 9.83
C LYS A 58 5.48 7.52 11.06
N LEU A 59 5.43 6.89 12.24
CA LEU A 59 5.52 7.53 13.55
C LEU A 59 6.88 7.29 14.17
N SER A 60 7.35 8.25 14.97
CA SER A 60 8.53 8.05 15.82
C SER A 60 8.33 6.87 16.80
N PRO A 61 9.41 6.24 17.31
CA PRO A 61 9.31 5.10 18.22
C PRO A 61 8.48 5.36 19.49
N ALA A 62 8.45 6.60 19.96
CA ALA A 62 7.62 7.02 21.09
C ALA A 62 6.18 7.43 20.69
N GLY A 63 5.83 7.41 19.39
CA GLY A 63 4.52 7.81 18.89
C GLY A 63 4.22 9.31 18.98
N GLU A 64 5.21 10.15 19.30
CA GLU A 64 5.00 11.58 19.57
C GLU A 64 4.99 12.45 18.32
N ARG A 65 5.55 11.96 17.20
CA ARG A 65 5.69 12.72 15.96
C ARG A 65 5.40 11.85 14.74
N ILE A 66 4.74 12.46 13.76
CA ILE A 66 4.68 11.93 12.39
C ILE A 66 6.03 12.25 11.73
N LEU A 67 6.73 11.22 11.26
CA LEU A 67 7.98 11.35 10.52
C LEU A 67 7.73 11.52 9.02
N PHE A 68 6.68 10.85 8.52
CA PHE A 68 6.25 10.87 7.13
C PHE A 68 4.77 10.48 7.06
N SER A 69 4.02 11.09 6.13
CA SER A 69 2.66 10.65 5.85
C SER A 69 2.20 11.10 4.46
N THR A 70 1.44 10.24 3.79
CA THR A 70 0.95 10.49 2.43
C THR A 70 -0.36 9.76 2.17
N TYR A 71 -1.17 10.28 1.28
CA TYR A 71 -2.16 9.47 0.57
C TYR A 71 -1.45 8.63 -0.50
N LEU A 72 -2.08 7.55 -0.92
CA LEU A 72 -1.65 6.72 -2.05
C LEU A 72 -2.88 6.04 -2.65
N GLY A 73 -3.26 6.44 -3.84
CA GLY A 73 -4.42 5.90 -4.54
C GLY A 73 -4.67 6.58 -5.87
N GLY A 74 -5.64 6.08 -6.60
CA GLY A 74 -6.08 6.61 -7.86
C GLY A 74 -7.50 7.18 -7.82
N SER A 75 -8.12 7.40 -8.99
CA SER A 75 -9.44 8.02 -9.11
C SER A 75 -10.61 7.04 -9.10
N GLY A 76 -10.42 5.83 -8.56
CA GLY A 76 -11.47 4.82 -8.47
C GLY A 76 -12.73 5.33 -7.76
N THR A 77 -13.90 4.90 -8.24
CA THR A 77 -15.22 5.35 -7.76
C THR A 77 -16.16 4.19 -7.43
N LEU A 78 -15.61 3.00 -7.15
CA LEU A 78 -16.42 1.85 -6.77
C LEU A 78 -16.97 2.01 -5.34
N VAL A 79 -18.13 1.42 -5.09
CA VAL A 79 -18.81 1.43 -3.77
C VAL A 79 -18.05 0.59 -2.71
N ILE A 80 -17.10 -0.23 -3.13
CA ILE A 80 -16.18 -0.99 -2.29
C ILE A 80 -14.84 -0.25 -2.20
N PRO A 81 -14.03 -0.45 -1.16
CA PRO A 81 -12.72 0.19 -1.08
C PRO A 81 -11.94 0.02 -2.38
N ASN A 82 -11.55 1.16 -2.99
CA ASN A 82 -10.83 1.15 -4.27
C ASN A 82 -9.39 0.69 -4.09
N GLU A 83 -8.79 1.04 -2.95
CA GLU A 83 -7.46 0.61 -2.54
C GLU A 83 -7.49 -0.05 -1.18
N GLN A 84 -6.88 -1.23 -1.08
CA GLN A 84 -6.70 -1.90 0.21
C GLN A 84 -5.28 -2.44 0.33
N VAL A 85 -4.67 -2.23 1.51
CA VAL A 85 -3.36 -2.78 1.84
C VAL A 85 -3.52 -4.14 2.53
N ASN A 86 -2.76 -5.13 2.08
CA ASN A 86 -2.73 -6.47 2.67
C ASN A 86 -1.45 -6.73 3.46
N SER A 87 -0.33 -6.10 3.06
CA SER A 87 0.95 -6.20 3.77
C SER A 87 1.66 -4.87 3.80
N VAL A 88 2.23 -4.54 4.97
CA VAL A 88 3.21 -3.48 5.17
C VAL A 88 4.48 -4.15 5.65
N LEU A 89 5.56 -4.03 4.90
CA LEU A 89 6.82 -4.70 5.15
C LEU A 89 7.95 -3.65 5.15
N ILE A 90 9.04 -3.97 5.83
CA ILE A 90 10.25 -3.14 5.85
C ILE A 90 11.39 -3.97 5.28
N ASP A 91 12.02 -3.50 4.21
CA ASP A 91 13.16 -4.19 3.62
C ASP A 91 14.45 -3.97 4.42
N PRO A 92 15.52 -4.77 4.21
CA PRO A 92 16.77 -4.62 4.97
C PRO A 92 17.38 -3.22 4.94
N PRO A 93 17.33 -2.43 3.84
CA PRO A 93 17.73 -1.03 3.83
C PRO A 93 16.78 -0.06 4.56
N GLY A 94 15.63 -0.55 5.07
CA GLY A 94 14.64 0.26 5.79
C GLY A 94 13.58 0.92 4.91
N ASN A 95 13.45 0.56 3.62
CA ASN A 95 12.37 1.05 2.77
C ASN A 95 11.04 0.38 3.14
N ILE A 96 9.95 1.10 2.93
CA ILE A 96 8.59 0.60 3.17
C ILE A 96 8.10 -0.08 1.90
N VAL A 97 7.64 -1.33 2.02
CA VAL A 97 7.01 -2.08 0.93
C VAL A 97 5.54 -2.29 1.26
N LEU A 98 4.67 -1.79 0.41
CA LEU A 98 3.23 -1.99 0.48
C LEU A 98 2.82 -2.99 -0.58
N VAL A 99 2.03 -3.97 -0.20
CA VAL A 99 1.37 -4.88 -1.13
C VAL A 99 -0.12 -4.86 -0.84
N GLY A 100 -0.91 -4.68 -1.88
CA GLY A 100 -2.34 -4.54 -1.76
C GLY A 100 -3.03 -4.77 -3.10
N TYR A 101 -4.30 -4.41 -3.18
CA TYR A 101 -5.01 -4.39 -4.44
C TYR A 101 -5.60 -3.00 -4.71
N THR A 102 -5.81 -2.72 -5.98
CA THR A 102 -6.45 -1.49 -6.45
C THR A 102 -7.42 -1.78 -7.58
N PHE A 103 -8.49 -1.00 -7.62
CA PHE A 103 -9.41 -0.91 -8.76
C PHE A 103 -9.17 0.36 -9.59
N SER A 104 -8.20 1.18 -9.20
CA SER A 104 -7.88 2.44 -9.87
C SER A 104 -6.87 2.21 -10.98
N ARG A 105 -7.28 2.44 -12.23
CA ARG A 105 -6.41 2.31 -13.42
C ARG A 105 -5.28 3.34 -13.46
N ASP A 106 -5.43 4.44 -12.73
CA ASP A 106 -4.48 5.53 -12.58
C ASP A 106 -3.78 5.52 -11.21
N PHE A 107 -3.70 4.34 -10.55
CA PHE A 107 -2.90 4.16 -9.35
C PHE A 107 -1.47 4.62 -9.60
N PRO A 108 -0.82 5.33 -8.65
CA PRO A 108 0.53 5.88 -8.85
C PRO A 108 1.57 4.80 -9.11
N LEU A 109 2.28 4.89 -10.23
CA LEU A 109 3.32 3.96 -10.63
C LEU A 109 4.69 4.66 -10.71
N GLU A 110 5.74 3.91 -10.43
CA GLU A 110 7.14 4.33 -10.58
C GLU A 110 7.98 3.16 -11.09
N ARG A 111 8.59 3.29 -12.27
CA ARG A 111 9.40 2.24 -12.93
C ARG A 111 8.71 0.87 -12.93
N PRO A 112 7.46 0.77 -13.40
CA PRO A 112 6.64 -0.41 -13.26
C PRO A 112 7.12 -1.58 -14.13
N LEU A 113 6.97 -2.81 -13.64
CA LEU A 113 7.05 -4.03 -14.44
C LEU A 113 5.80 -4.19 -15.33
N GLN A 114 4.63 -3.89 -14.77
CA GLN A 114 3.35 -3.83 -15.46
C GLN A 114 2.77 -2.43 -15.30
N SER A 115 2.68 -1.68 -16.40
CA SER A 115 2.29 -0.27 -16.41
C SER A 115 0.78 -0.05 -16.61
N THR A 116 0.03 -1.10 -16.87
CA THR A 116 -1.43 -1.03 -17.09
C THR A 116 -2.11 -2.12 -16.29
N MET A 117 -3.20 -1.76 -15.65
CA MET A 117 -4.10 -2.74 -15.02
C MET A 117 -4.69 -3.65 -16.11
N ALA A 118 -4.55 -4.94 -15.96
CA ALA A 118 -5.00 -5.91 -16.97
C ALA A 118 -6.46 -6.34 -16.76
N GLY A 119 -6.89 -6.47 -15.52
CA GLY A 119 -8.23 -6.88 -15.14
C GLY A 119 -9.14 -5.77 -14.65
N VAL A 120 -10.11 -6.15 -13.85
CA VAL A 120 -11.01 -5.23 -13.14
C VAL A 120 -10.33 -4.64 -11.90
N GLY A 121 -9.42 -5.41 -11.29
CA GLY A 121 -8.61 -5.00 -10.15
C GLY A 121 -7.39 -5.90 -10.05
N ASP A 122 -6.23 -5.29 -9.91
CA ASP A 122 -4.93 -5.95 -9.84
C ASP A 122 -4.28 -5.76 -8.46
N VAL A 123 -3.34 -6.64 -8.15
CA VAL A 123 -2.40 -6.39 -7.05
C VAL A 123 -1.50 -5.22 -7.42
N PHE A 124 -1.16 -4.40 -6.44
CA PHE A 124 -0.06 -3.46 -6.55
C PHE A 124 1.08 -3.83 -5.60
N VAL A 125 2.31 -3.53 -6.01
CA VAL A 125 3.50 -3.58 -5.15
C VAL A 125 4.17 -2.22 -5.25
N THR A 126 4.25 -1.52 -4.10
CA THR A 126 4.85 -0.18 -4.03
C THR A 126 5.96 -0.17 -3.00
N LYS A 127 7.16 0.28 -3.38
CA LYS A 127 8.29 0.53 -2.49
C LYS A 127 8.52 2.02 -2.35
N ILE A 128 8.57 2.49 -1.10
CA ILE A 128 8.79 3.88 -0.71
C ILE A 128 10.06 3.97 0.12
N ALA A 129 10.88 4.98 -0.11
CA ALA A 129 12.09 5.22 0.69
C ALA A 129 11.74 5.33 2.18
N GLY A 130 12.58 4.78 3.05
CA GLY A 130 12.33 4.68 4.49
C GLY A 130 12.20 6.02 5.21
N ASN A 131 12.72 7.10 4.62
CA ASN A 131 12.52 8.49 5.07
C ASN A 131 11.25 9.15 4.52
N GLY A 132 10.50 8.45 3.67
CA GLY A 132 9.31 8.96 2.98
C GLY A 132 9.62 9.89 1.80
N GLY A 133 8.57 10.48 1.22
CA GLY A 133 8.66 11.51 0.18
C GLY A 133 9.10 11.04 -1.20
N THR A 134 9.55 9.80 -1.35
CA THR A 134 10.03 9.26 -2.64
C THR A 134 9.52 7.84 -2.86
N MET A 135 8.82 7.65 -3.97
CA MET A 135 8.47 6.33 -4.48
C MET A 135 9.69 5.75 -5.21
N VAL A 136 10.17 4.60 -4.77
CA VAL A 136 11.34 3.92 -5.36
C VAL A 136 10.91 3.04 -6.52
N PHE A 137 9.76 2.38 -6.36
CA PHE A 137 9.18 1.45 -7.32
C PHE A 137 7.68 1.31 -7.05
N SER A 138 6.86 1.22 -8.10
CA SER A 138 5.45 0.89 -7.98
C SER A 138 4.93 0.26 -9.26
N THR A 139 4.27 -0.90 -9.17
CA THR A 139 3.78 -1.67 -10.31
C THR A 139 2.44 -2.30 -10.02
N PHE A 140 1.67 -2.54 -11.07
CA PHE A 140 0.62 -3.55 -11.05
C PHE A 140 1.23 -4.95 -11.16
N PHE A 141 0.46 -5.95 -10.74
CA PHE A 141 0.68 -7.36 -11.01
C PHE A 141 -0.66 -8.07 -11.09
N GLY A 142 -1.03 -8.51 -12.29
CA GLY A 142 -2.31 -9.17 -12.53
C GLY A 142 -2.50 -9.59 -13.99
N GLY A 143 -3.55 -10.36 -14.21
CA GLY A 143 -4.02 -10.75 -15.52
C GLY A 143 -5.42 -10.19 -15.82
N SER A 144 -6.14 -10.76 -16.79
CA SER A 144 -7.44 -10.27 -17.23
C SER A 144 -8.60 -10.51 -16.24
N GLY A 145 -8.39 -11.34 -15.23
CA GLY A 145 -9.37 -11.66 -14.18
C GLY A 145 -9.24 -10.77 -12.94
N LEU A 146 -9.45 -11.39 -11.78
CA LEU A 146 -9.28 -10.78 -10.46
C LEU A 146 -8.15 -11.48 -9.69
N GLU A 147 -7.22 -10.72 -9.14
CA GLU A 147 -6.10 -11.19 -8.34
C GLU A 147 -6.37 -11.18 -6.84
N PHE A 148 -7.61 -10.98 -6.46
CA PHE A 148 -8.05 -11.08 -5.07
C PHE A 148 -9.49 -11.65 -5.03
N ALA A 149 -9.84 -12.34 -3.95
CA ALA A 149 -11.18 -12.88 -3.73
C ALA A 149 -11.55 -12.73 -2.24
N GLY A 150 -11.70 -11.48 -1.78
CA GLY A 150 -12.09 -11.15 -0.40
C GLY A 150 -10.93 -10.82 0.53
N ALA A 151 -11.26 -10.42 1.76
CA ALA A 151 -10.28 -10.10 2.79
C ALA A 151 -9.34 -11.30 3.04
N ASN A 152 -8.04 -11.03 3.13
CA ASN A 152 -6.98 -12.02 3.33
C ASN A 152 -6.77 -13.00 2.16
N SER A 153 -7.10 -12.63 0.94
CA SER A 153 -6.94 -13.48 -0.26
C SER A 153 -5.49 -13.59 -0.74
N PHE A 154 -4.58 -12.79 -0.22
CA PHE A 154 -3.15 -12.88 -0.49
C PHE A 154 -2.30 -12.41 0.70
N THR A 155 -1.04 -12.81 0.70
CA THR A 155 -0.03 -12.38 1.65
C THR A 155 1.28 -12.12 0.92
N ALA A 156 2.11 -11.25 1.49
CA ALA A 156 3.44 -10.99 0.98
C ALA A 156 4.47 -11.00 2.11
N GLU A 157 5.66 -11.45 1.78
CA GLU A 157 6.82 -11.48 2.67
C GLU A 157 8.06 -11.00 1.92
N LEU A 158 9.09 -10.62 2.65
CA LEU A 158 10.40 -10.27 2.11
C LEU A 158 11.43 -11.34 2.49
N ASP A 159 12.29 -11.69 1.55
CA ASP A 159 13.51 -12.42 1.89
C ASP A 159 14.61 -11.47 2.41
N ILE A 160 15.73 -12.05 2.85
CA ILE A 160 16.86 -11.30 3.38
C ILE A 160 17.53 -10.37 2.35
N ALA A 161 17.28 -10.56 1.07
CA ALA A 161 17.77 -9.70 -0.01
C ALA A 161 16.77 -8.57 -0.35
N GLY A 162 15.57 -8.60 0.24
CA GLY A 162 14.50 -7.63 0.01
C GLY A 162 13.66 -7.93 -1.23
N HIS A 163 13.68 -9.17 -1.75
CA HIS A 163 12.75 -9.60 -2.78
C HIS A 163 11.37 -9.80 -2.18
N VAL A 164 10.35 -9.38 -2.91
CA VAL A 164 8.95 -9.55 -2.52
C VAL A 164 8.47 -10.93 -2.98
N TRP A 165 8.04 -11.75 -2.04
CA TRP A 165 7.34 -13.00 -2.29
C TRP A 165 5.85 -12.78 -2.10
N LEU A 166 5.05 -13.13 -3.11
CA LEU A 166 3.61 -12.96 -3.12
C LEU A 166 2.91 -14.30 -3.32
N ALA A 167 1.99 -14.62 -2.43
CA ALA A 167 1.05 -15.72 -2.62
C ALA A 167 -0.37 -15.14 -2.71
N ALA A 168 -1.02 -15.32 -3.84
CA ALA A 168 -2.33 -14.76 -4.13
C ALA A 168 -3.25 -15.76 -4.81
N LYS A 169 -4.56 -15.56 -4.64
CA LYS A 169 -5.57 -16.23 -5.46
C LYS A 169 -5.83 -15.39 -6.70
N THR A 170 -5.91 -16.07 -7.85
CA THR A 170 -6.26 -15.43 -9.11
C THR A 170 -7.40 -16.15 -9.80
N THR A 171 -8.17 -15.45 -10.60
CA THR A 171 -9.09 -15.98 -11.61
C THR A 171 -8.58 -15.76 -13.03
N SER A 172 -7.40 -15.16 -13.18
CA SER A 172 -6.75 -14.93 -14.47
C SER A 172 -6.12 -16.21 -15.00
N GLU A 173 -6.25 -16.43 -16.30
CA GLU A 173 -5.57 -17.50 -17.03
C GLU A 173 -4.30 -17.01 -17.74
N ASP A 174 -4.05 -15.71 -17.70
CA ASP A 174 -3.02 -14.99 -18.46
C ASP A 174 -2.10 -14.15 -17.57
N LEU A 175 -1.83 -14.61 -16.35
CA LEU A 175 -0.83 -13.96 -15.48
C LEU A 175 0.52 -13.85 -16.19
N PRO A 176 1.26 -12.73 -15.99
CA PRO A 176 2.61 -12.59 -16.52
C PRO A 176 3.55 -13.58 -15.82
N LEU A 177 3.85 -14.70 -16.48
CA LEU A 177 4.73 -15.74 -15.97
C LEU A 177 6.11 -15.63 -16.61
N VAL A 178 7.15 -15.79 -15.79
CA VAL A 178 8.54 -15.92 -16.23
C VAL A 178 9.07 -17.21 -15.63
N ASP A 179 9.58 -18.12 -16.47
CA ASP A 179 10.11 -19.43 -16.09
C ASP A 179 9.19 -20.20 -15.13
N PRO A 180 7.91 -20.45 -15.49
CA PRO A 180 6.98 -21.16 -14.61
C PRO A 180 7.45 -22.61 -14.39
N ALA A 181 7.34 -23.09 -13.14
CA ALA A 181 7.69 -24.45 -12.74
C ALA A 181 6.75 -25.50 -13.37
#